data_c2108e90924257fa66456838a82a94d6
#
_entry.id   c2108e90924257fa66456838a82a94d6
#
_cell.length_a   1.000
_cell.length_b   1.000
_cell.length_c   1.000
_cell.angle_alpha   90.00
_cell.angle_beta   90.00
_cell.angle_gamma   90.00
#
_symmetry.space_group_name_H-M   'P 1'
#
loop_
_entity.id
_entity.type
_entity.pdbx_description
1 polymer ?
#
loop_
_entity_poly.entity_id
_entity_poly.type
_entity_poly.pdbx_seq_one_letter_code
_entity_poly.pdbx_strand_id
1 'polypeptide(L)'
;MVYGSTWKNWPELTKFAKQQEALFIPSVGPGYVDTRVRPWNGQNTRPRRKGKYYEESWEAALAARPAAVSVTSFNEWHEGTQIERAVPRREGSFRYEDYSEAGGPDFYLKLTQRMVAKFTELQF
;
A
#
# COMPACT_ATOMS: atom_id res chain seq x y z
N MET A 1 1.03 -21.12 4.26
CA MET A 1 0.36 -19.80 4.14
C MET A 1 0.26 -19.15 5.51
N VAL A 2 0.48 -17.86 5.59
CA VAL A 2 0.37 -17.10 6.82
C VAL A 2 -1.08 -16.63 7.00
N TYR A 3 -1.59 -16.65 8.23
CA TYR A 3 -2.95 -16.19 8.49
C TYR A 3 -3.11 -14.69 8.24
N GLY A 4 -4.23 -14.31 7.61
CA GLY A 4 -4.61 -12.92 7.35
C GLY A 4 -4.21 -12.38 5.99
N SER A 5 -4.63 -11.14 5.74
CA SER A 5 -4.31 -10.41 4.52
C SER A 5 -2.90 -9.85 4.61
N THR A 6 -1.95 -10.53 4.03
CA THR A 6 -0.55 -10.11 4.01
C THR A 6 0.12 -10.47 2.69
N TRP A 7 1.03 -9.62 2.25
CA TRP A 7 1.82 -9.87 1.03
C TRP A 7 2.71 -11.11 1.12
N LYS A 8 2.92 -11.65 2.32
CA LYS A 8 3.65 -12.91 2.51
C LYS A 8 2.96 -14.10 1.83
N ASN A 9 1.65 -14.00 1.59
CA ASN A 9 0.86 -15.01 0.91
C ASN A 9 0.83 -14.84 -0.62
N TRP A 10 1.32 -13.75 -1.16
CA TRP A 10 1.20 -13.46 -2.59
C TRP A 10 1.88 -14.47 -3.51
N PRO A 11 3.04 -15.05 -3.18
CA PRO A 11 3.61 -16.11 -4.01
C PRO A 11 2.68 -17.31 -4.17
N GLU A 12 2.04 -17.72 -3.07
CA GLU A 12 1.09 -18.84 -3.10
C GLU A 12 -0.21 -18.50 -3.80
N LEU A 13 -0.71 -17.27 -3.61
CA LEU A 13 -1.90 -16.79 -4.30
C LEU A 13 -1.68 -16.68 -5.80
N THR A 14 -0.51 -16.23 -6.22
CA THR A 14 -0.12 -16.20 -7.64
C THR A 14 -0.12 -17.60 -8.23
N LYS A 15 0.46 -18.56 -7.53
CA LYS A 15 0.50 -19.97 -7.94
C LYS A 15 -0.91 -20.57 -8.06
N PHE A 16 -1.74 -20.32 -7.05
CA PHE A 16 -3.13 -20.78 -7.04
C PHE A 16 -3.92 -20.19 -8.21
N ALA A 17 -3.84 -18.86 -8.42
CA ALA A 17 -4.53 -18.21 -9.51
C ALA A 17 -4.12 -18.80 -10.87
N LYS A 18 -2.82 -19.05 -11.04
CA LYS A 18 -2.31 -19.65 -12.26
C LYS A 18 -2.87 -21.06 -12.49
N GLN A 19 -3.00 -21.87 -11.45
CA GLN A 19 -3.63 -23.19 -11.53
C GLN A 19 -5.11 -23.11 -11.89
N GLN A 20 -5.77 -22.02 -11.55
CA GLN A 20 -7.19 -21.80 -11.85
C GLN A 20 -7.41 -21.01 -13.15
N GLU A 21 -6.37 -20.77 -13.92
CA GLU A 21 -6.41 -19.95 -15.14
C GLU A 21 -6.97 -18.55 -14.89
N ALA A 22 -6.67 -17.99 -13.71
CA ALA A 22 -7.10 -16.67 -13.25
C ALA A 22 -5.91 -15.74 -13.10
N LEU A 23 -6.19 -14.43 -13.09
CA LEU A 23 -5.20 -13.40 -12.79
C LEU A 23 -5.22 -13.08 -11.30
N PHE A 24 -4.04 -12.97 -10.70
CA PHE A 24 -3.88 -12.41 -9.37
C PHE A 24 -3.40 -10.96 -9.51
N ILE A 25 -4.15 -10.02 -8.95
CA ILE A 25 -3.82 -8.60 -8.95
C ILE A 25 -3.55 -8.19 -7.51
N PRO A 26 -2.28 -8.12 -7.08
CA PRO A 26 -1.97 -7.66 -5.74
C PRO A 26 -2.35 -6.19 -5.58
N SER A 27 -2.88 -5.83 -4.39
CA SER A 27 -3.16 -4.45 -4.05
C SER A 27 -2.13 -3.95 -3.06
N VAL A 28 -1.30 -3.01 -3.47
CA VAL A 28 -0.30 -2.38 -2.62
C VAL A 28 -0.90 -1.16 -1.92
N GLY A 29 -0.34 -0.80 -0.76
CA GLY A 29 -0.81 0.36 -0.02
C GLY A 29 0.26 0.91 0.90
N PRO A 30 0.18 2.22 1.23
CA PRO A 30 1.22 2.88 2.03
C PRO A 30 1.14 2.58 3.52
N GLY A 31 0.01 2.12 3.99
CA GLY A 31 -0.29 1.86 5.38
C GLY A 31 -1.80 1.88 5.59
N TYR A 32 -2.24 1.76 6.84
CA TYR A 32 -3.66 1.74 7.17
C TYR A 32 -3.88 2.25 8.58
N VAL A 33 -4.79 3.21 8.76
CA VAL A 33 -5.27 3.66 10.05
C VAL A 33 -6.69 4.24 9.90
N ASP A 34 -7.67 3.58 10.50
CA ASP A 34 -9.08 3.99 10.40
C ASP A 34 -9.72 4.28 11.76
N THR A 35 -8.91 4.45 12.80
CA THR A 35 -9.39 4.63 14.17
C THR A 35 -10.22 5.88 14.39
N ARG A 36 -10.17 6.86 13.46
CA ARG A 36 -11.04 8.03 13.50
C ARG A 36 -12.50 7.66 13.28
N VAL A 37 -12.77 6.74 12.37
CA VAL A 37 -14.13 6.29 12.03
C VAL A 37 -14.50 4.97 12.70
N ARG A 38 -13.50 4.15 13.04
CA ARG A 38 -13.65 2.87 13.73
C ARG A 38 -12.70 2.79 14.92
N PRO A 39 -13.03 3.48 16.04
CA PRO A 39 -12.10 3.54 17.20
C PRO A 39 -11.67 2.17 17.73
N TRP A 40 -12.49 1.14 17.53
CA TRP A 40 -12.23 -0.23 17.98
C TRP A 40 -11.23 -0.98 17.09
N ASN A 41 -10.84 -0.43 15.94
CA ASN A 41 -10.07 -1.16 14.92
C ASN A 41 -8.56 -0.91 14.98
N GLY A 42 -8.05 -0.36 16.07
CA GLY A 42 -6.63 -0.01 16.20
C GLY A 42 -5.64 -1.14 15.98
N GLN A 43 -6.03 -2.38 16.32
CA GLN A 43 -5.19 -3.56 16.11
C GLN A 43 -4.89 -3.84 14.62
N ASN A 44 -5.70 -3.33 13.72
CA ASN A 44 -5.51 -3.48 12.28
C ASN A 44 -4.67 -2.35 11.64
N THR A 45 -4.22 -1.40 12.45
CA THR A 45 -3.34 -0.33 11.99
C THR A 45 -2.06 -0.91 11.40
N ARG A 46 -1.63 -0.33 10.27
CA ARG A 46 -0.37 -0.67 9.59
C ARG A 46 0.43 0.63 9.45
N PRO A 47 1.41 0.86 10.34
CA PRO A 47 2.22 2.08 10.30
C PRO A 47 3.00 2.20 8.98
N ARG A 48 3.10 3.40 8.47
CA ARG A 48 3.80 3.69 7.21
C ARG A 48 5.31 3.53 7.28
N ARG A 49 5.90 3.70 8.46
CA ARG A 49 7.34 3.59 8.69
C ARG A 49 8.16 4.42 7.71
N LYS A 50 7.77 5.68 7.52
CA LYS A 50 8.45 6.63 6.62
C LYS A 50 8.54 6.13 5.17
N GLY A 51 7.48 5.47 4.72
CA GLY A 51 7.39 4.92 3.37
C GLY A 51 7.86 3.49 3.20
N LYS A 52 8.49 2.89 4.20
CA LYS A 52 8.99 1.51 4.10
C LYS A 52 7.89 0.48 3.91
N TYR A 53 6.75 0.66 4.57
CA TYR A 53 5.61 -0.25 4.40
C TYR A 53 5.17 -0.30 2.93
N TYR A 54 5.06 0.86 2.30
CA TYR A 54 4.66 0.95 0.89
C TYR A 54 5.71 0.35 -0.04
N GLU A 55 6.97 0.65 0.21
CA GLU A 55 8.06 0.10 -0.59
C GLU A 55 8.11 -1.43 -0.50
N GLU A 56 7.99 -1.99 0.70
CA GLU A 56 7.95 -3.44 0.90
C GLU A 56 6.75 -4.10 0.22
N SER A 57 5.56 -3.47 0.26
CA SER A 57 4.39 -4.01 -0.42
C SER A 57 4.58 -4.03 -1.95
N TRP A 58 5.19 -2.98 -2.51
CA TRP A 58 5.54 -2.94 -3.92
C TRP A 58 6.57 -3.99 -4.30
N GLU A 59 7.61 -4.15 -3.50
CA GLU A 59 8.64 -5.18 -3.74
C GLU A 59 8.03 -6.58 -3.76
N ALA A 60 7.13 -6.86 -2.83
CA ALA A 60 6.41 -8.13 -2.79
C ALA A 60 5.52 -8.32 -4.02
N ALA A 61 4.83 -7.26 -4.47
CA ALA A 61 4.02 -7.29 -5.68
C ALA A 61 4.89 -7.59 -6.91
N LEU A 62 6.01 -6.88 -7.06
CA LEU A 62 6.93 -7.09 -8.19
C LEU A 62 7.50 -8.50 -8.20
N ALA A 63 7.85 -9.04 -7.03
CA ALA A 63 8.37 -10.41 -6.89
C ALA A 63 7.34 -11.47 -7.31
N ALA A 64 6.06 -11.20 -7.13
CA ALA A 64 4.98 -12.10 -7.53
C ALA A 64 4.75 -12.13 -9.05
N ARG A 65 5.38 -11.25 -9.82
CA ARG A 65 5.24 -11.17 -11.29
C ARG A 65 3.79 -11.10 -11.77
N PRO A 66 2.96 -10.19 -11.24
CA PRO A 66 1.56 -10.09 -11.61
C PRO A 66 1.36 -9.44 -12.98
N ALA A 67 0.18 -9.67 -13.58
CA ALA A 67 -0.21 -8.99 -14.81
C ALA A 67 -0.56 -7.52 -14.57
N ALA A 68 -1.02 -7.19 -13.37
CA ALA A 68 -1.40 -5.83 -12.96
C ALA A 68 -1.21 -5.68 -11.45
N VAL A 69 -1.06 -4.44 -11.00
CA VAL A 69 -1.01 -4.09 -9.58
C VAL A 69 -2.06 -3.00 -9.34
N SER A 70 -2.83 -3.13 -8.27
CA SER A 70 -3.72 -2.04 -7.83
C SER A 70 -3.11 -1.32 -6.64
N VAL A 71 -3.47 -0.07 -6.47
CA VAL A 71 -3.03 0.75 -5.33
C VAL A 71 -4.22 1.12 -4.47
N THR A 72 -4.18 0.78 -3.22
CA THR A 72 -5.16 1.17 -2.21
C THR A 72 -4.47 2.12 -1.25
N SER A 73 -4.71 3.44 -1.39
CA SER A 73 -5.64 4.14 -2.28
C SER A 73 -5.02 5.44 -2.80
N PHE A 74 -5.69 6.10 -3.74
CA PHE A 74 -5.29 7.47 -4.09
C PHE A 74 -5.66 8.44 -2.96
N ASN A 75 -6.92 8.45 -2.52
CA ASN A 75 -7.41 9.47 -1.60
C ASN A 75 -8.40 8.98 -0.51
N GLU A 76 -8.27 7.75 -0.04
CA GLU A 76 -9.08 7.30 1.10
C GLU A 76 -8.43 7.72 2.43
N TRP A 77 -8.70 8.97 2.80
CA TRP A 77 -8.13 9.61 3.98
C TRP A 77 -8.65 9.03 5.30
N HIS A 78 -9.89 8.51 5.31
CA HIS A 78 -10.50 7.94 6.52
C HIS A 78 -9.94 6.56 6.88
N GLU A 79 -9.37 5.86 5.93
CA GLU A 79 -8.65 4.61 6.16
C GLU A 79 -7.13 4.80 6.23
N GLY A 80 -6.66 6.04 6.04
CA GLY A 80 -5.24 6.34 6.09
C GLY A 80 -4.43 5.62 5.03
N THR A 81 -5.04 5.34 3.87
CA THR A 81 -4.40 4.61 2.77
C THR A 81 -4.01 5.52 1.60
N GLN A 82 -4.21 6.80 1.74
CA GLN A 82 -3.99 7.76 0.65
C GLN A 82 -2.52 7.88 0.25
N ILE A 83 -2.30 8.03 -1.06
CA ILE A 83 -0.99 8.43 -1.63
C ILE A 83 -1.02 9.84 -2.21
N GLU A 84 -2.20 10.45 -2.25
CA GLU A 84 -2.40 11.81 -2.73
C GLU A 84 -1.44 12.78 -2.07
N ARG A 85 -1.02 13.80 -2.80
CA ARG A 85 -0.18 14.87 -2.26
C ARG A 85 -0.81 15.45 -0.99
N ALA A 86 -0.04 15.53 0.08
CA ALA A 86 -0.55 15.94 1.38
C ALA A 86 0.39 16.89 2.11
N VAL A 87 -0.21 17.87 2.79
CA VAL A 87 0.48 18.72 3.77
C VAL A 87 -0.03 18.35 5.17
N PRO A 88 0.77 18.58 6.22
CA PRO A 88 0.33 18.25 7.58
C PRO A 88 -1.01 18.90 7.93
N ARG A 89 -1.93 18.09 8.44
CA ARG A 89 -3.25 18.56 8.85
C ARG A 89 -3.70 17.86 10.13
N ARG A 90 -4.28 18.63 11.01
CA ARG A 90 -4.95 18.16 12.23
C ARG A 90 -6.41 18.59 12.20
N GLU A 91 -7.30 17.72 12.66
CA GLU A 91 -8.71 18.03 12.85
C GLU A 91 -9.12 17.55 14.25
N GLY A 92 -9.42 18.49 15.14
CA GLY A 92 -9.64 18.19 16.55
C GLY A 92 -8.40 17.54 17.16
N SER A 93 -8.57 16.39 17.80
CA SER A 93 -7.48 15.58 18.37
C SER A 93 -6.85 14.63 17.34
N PHE A 94 -7.46 14.48 16.16
CA PHE A 94 -6.97 13.57 15.13
C PHE A 94 -5.97 14.28 14.22
N ARG A 95 -4.85 13.59 13.95
CA ARG A 95 -3.82 14.05 13.04
C ARG A 95 -3.77 13.10 11.83
N TYR A 96 -3.97 13.65 10.64
CA TYR A 96 -3.80 12.89 9.40
C TYR A 96 -2.32 12.55 9.17
N GLU A 97 -2.06 11.51 8.40
CA GLU A 97 -0.71 11.09 8.08
C GLU A 97 0.14 12.25 7.55
N ASP A 98 1.30 12.44 8.17
CA ASP A 98 2.25 13.48 7.83
C ASP A 98 3.41 12.87 7.07
N TYR A 99 3.64 13.32 5.84
CA TYR A 99 4.69 12.77 4.98
C TYR A 99 6.05 13.45 5.19
N SER A 100 6.16 14.42 6.09
CA SER A 100 7.38 15.21 6.28
C SER A 100 8.61 14.35 6.56
N GLU A 101 8.46 13.36 7.44
CA GLU A 101 9.56 12.45 7.79
C GLU A 101 9.93 11.48 6.68
N ALA A 102 9.00 11.18 5.79
CA ALA A 102 9.26 10.32 4.65
C ALA A 102 9.97 11.05 3.50
N GLY A 103 9.64 12.31 3.29
CA GLY A 103 10.26 13.10 2.21
C GLY A 103 9.41 14.23 1.66
N GLY A 104 8.31 14.58 2.35
CA GLY A 104 7.46 15.70 2.02
C GLY A 104 6.17 15.35 1.28
N PRO A 105 5.41 16.38 0.84
CA PRO A 105 4.04 16.21 0.33
C PRO A 105 3.90 15.24 -0.85
N ASP A 106 4.88 15.16 -1.72
CA ASP A 106 4.81 14.35 -2.94
C ASP A 106 5.50 12.98 -2.81
N PHE A 107 5.96 12.63 -1.62
CA PHE A 107 6.77 11.42 -1.39
C PHE A 107 6.10 10.15 -1.95
N TYR A 108 4.84 9.91 -1.62
CA TYR A 108 4.15 8.68 -2.02
C TYR A 108 3.85 8.64 -3.52
N LEU A 109 3.59 9.78 -4.15
CA LEU A 109 3.44 9.86 -5.61
C LEU A 109 4.75 9.56 -6.32
N LYS A 110 5.86 10.11 -5.81
CA LYS A 110 7.20 9.86 -6.37
C LYS A 110 7.61 8.39 -6.20
N LEU A 111 7.33 7.81 -5.04
CA LEU A 111 7.58 6.38 -4.81
C LEU A 111 6.75 5.52 -5.75
N THR A 112 5.47 5.84 -5.92
CA THR A 112 4.59 5.15 -6.86
C THR A 112 5.13 5.22 -8.29
N GLN A 113 5.55 6.41 -8.73
CA GLN A 113 6.14 6.59 -10.06
C GLN A 113 7.36 5.69 -10.27
N ARG A 114 8.25 5.64 -9.28
CA ARG A 114 9.45 4.80 -9.33
C ARG A 114 9.10 3.31 -9.42
N MET A 115 8.13 2.87 -8.63
CA MET A 115 7.71 1.46 -8.61
C MET A 115 6.94 1.06 -9.86
N VAL A 116 6.15 1.95 -10.42
CA VAL A 116 5.48 1.74 -11.71
C VAL A 116 6.50 1.58 -12.83
N ALA A 117 7.57 2.37 -12.82
CA ALA A 117 8.65 2.23 -13.79
C ALA A 117 9.30 0.84 -13.71
N LYS A 118 9.58 0.36 -12.49
CA LYS A 118 10.11 -0.99 -12.28
C LYS A 118 9.14 -2.07 -12.77
N PHE A 119 7.86 -1.93 -12.47
CA PHE A 119 6.84 -2.85 -12.95
C PHE A 119 6.81 -2.92 -14.48
N THR A 120 6.85 -1.77 -15.14
CA THR A 120 6.86 -1.67 -16.61
C THR A 120 8.09 -2.37 -17.21
N GLU A 121 9.27 -2.19 -16.62
CA GLU A 121 10.49 -2.89 -17.05
C GLU A 121 10.34 -4.42 -16.97
N LEU A 122 9.66 -4.93 -15.95
CA LEU A 122 9.44 -6.37 -15.79
C LEU A 122 8.45 -6.96 -16.80
N GLN A 123 7.57 -6.13 -17.38
CA GLN A 123 6.60 -6.58 -18.39
C GLN A 123 7.20 -6.64 -19.79
N PHE A 124 8.22 -5.88 -20.04
CA PHE A 124 8.88 -5.73 -21.34
C PHE A 124 10.38 -5.96 -21.20
#